data_5e9630ff0be07501abba114ad70fab48
#
_entry.id   5e9630ff0be07501abba114ad70fab48
#
_cell.length_a   1.000
_cell.length_b   1.000
_cell.length_c   1.000
_cell.angle_alpha   90.00
_cell.angle_beta   90.00
_cell.angle_gamma   90.00
#
_symmetry.space_group_name_H-M   'P 1'
#
loop_
_entity.id
_entity.type
_entity.pdbx_description
1 polymer ?
#
loop_
_entity_poly.entity_id
_entity_poly.type
_entity_poly.pdbx_seq_one_letter_code
_entity_poly.pdbx_strand_id
1 'polypeptide(L)'
;MFHALIVAHTHGHGDHVAGDTQFAGCPATTIVGREPEAVQAFFGFEQWPTGTVGFDLGGRVLELIAATGHHKSAVTIYDPWTGILLTGDTVMPGRLYAFDFDAFTDTLDRLVAFSSARKVNHVLGCHIEMTAEPGRDFPLGATFQPNEHALAMTTAQLIEVRDATKKIGGQKGVFVHDDFIIYSDMRMRNQLKMMSRGLAHRLGQRLRRI
;
A
#
# COMPACT_ATOMS: atom_id res chain seq x y z
N MET A 1 -23.52 10.04 18.61
CA MET A 1 -22.69 11.23 18.94
C MET A 1 -21.25 10.81 18.74
N PHE A 2 -20.48 11.48 17.88
CA PHE A 2 -19.05 11.19 17.73
C PHE A 2 -18.31 11.70 18.96
N HIS A 3 -17.56 10.82 19.62
CA HIS A 3 -16.78 11.19 20.80
C HIS A 3 -15.37 11.63 20.46
N ALA A 4 -14.79 11.11 19.37
CA ALA A 4 -13.46 11.48 18.88
C ALA A 4 -13.32 11.14 17.37
N LEU A 5 -12.44 11.87 16.68
CA LEU A 5 -11.98 11.55 15.32
C LEU A 5 -10.51 11.14 15.39
N ILE A 6 -10.16 10.04 14.75
CA ILE A 6 -8.78 9.60 14.60
C ILE A 6 -8.43 9.61 13.11
N VAL A 7 -7.41 10.37 12.77
CA VAL A 7 -6.81 10.41 11.44
C VAL A 7 -5.54 9.58 11.49
N ALA A 8 -5.54 8.46 10.78
CA ALA A 8 -4.42 7.54 10.72
C ALA A 8 -4.16 7.13 9.27
N HIS A 9 -2.96 6.67 8.99
CA HIS A 9 -2.48 6.37 7.65
C HIS A 9 -1.98 4.94 7.56
N THR A 10 -2.07 4.34 6.37
CA THR A 10 -1.41 3.06 6.12
C THR A 10 0.10 3.17 6.22
N HIS A 11 0.67 4.34 5.86
CA HIS A 11 2.09 4.64 6.02
C HIS A 11 2.40 6.14 5.83
N GLY A 12 3.64 6.55 6.11
CA GLY A 12 4.06 7.95 6.22
C GLY A 12 4.53 8.63 4.93
N HIS A 13 4.30 8.09 3.72
CA HIS A 13 4.62 8.80 2.47
C HIS A 13 3.76 10.05 2.30
N GLY A 14 4.31 11.05 1.59
CA GLY A 14 3.71 12.38 1.49
C GLY A 14 2.31 12.43 0.92
N ASP A 15 1.98 11.59 -0.04
CA ASP A 15 0.67 11.48 -0.68
C ASP A 15 -0.40 10.86 0.25
N HIS A 16 0.01 10.07 1.25
CA HIS A 16 -0.90 9.48 2.24
C HIS A 16 -1.19 10.41 3.43
N VAL A 17 -0.30 11.36 3.72
CA VAL A 17 -0.43 12.30 4.85
C VAL A 17 -0.77 13.74 4.41
N ALA A 18 -0.94 13.99 3.12
CA ALA A 18 -1.14 15.32 2.56
C ALA A 18 -2.38 16.06 3.11
N GLY A 19 -3.38 15.31 3.56
CA GLY A 19 -4.61 15.84 4.12
C GLY A 19 -4.56 16.28 5.60
N ASP A 20 -3.50 15.94 6.35
CA ASP A 20 -3.41 16.10 7.80
C ASP A 20 -3.69 17.51 8.28
N THR A 21 -3.19 18.51 7.58
CA THR A 21 -3.38 19.92 7.93
C THR A 21 -4.85 20.35 7.91
N GLN A 22 -5.71 19.65 7.18
CA GLN A 22 -7.16 19.92 7.12
C GLN A 22 -7.86 19.49 8.42
N PHE A 23 -7.25 18.60 9.19
CA PHE A 23 -7.79 18.06 10.44
C PHE A 23 -7.17 18.69 11.69
N ALA A 24 -6.04 19.41 11.55
CA ALA A 24 -5.25 19.92 12.67
C ALA A 24 -6.00 20.86 13.65
N GLY A 25 -7.06 21.50 13.20
CA GLY A 25 -7.90 22.38 14.03
C GLY A 25 -9.27 21.78 14.41
N CYS A 26 -9.55 20.55 14.05
CA CYS A 26 -10.85 19.94 14.30
C CYS A 26 -10.99 19.53 15.79
N PRO A 27 -12.13 19.85 16.44
CA PRO A 27 -12.37 19.45 17.82
C PRO A 27 -12.32 17.92 18.00
N ALA A 28 -11.83 17.47 19.16
CA ALA A 28 -11.73 16.05 19.53
C ALA A 28 -11.05 15.17 18.46
N THR A 29 -10.07 15.73 17.73
CA THR A 29 -9.36 15.04 16.66
C THR A 29 -7.92 14.71 17.06
N THR A 30 -7.53 13.48 16.83
CA THR A 30 -6.13 13.02 16.97
C THR A 30 -5.61 12.64 15.60
N ILE A 31 -4.48 13.24 15.20
CA ILE A 31 -3.74 12.87 14.00
C ILE A 31 -2.58 11.99 14.44
N VAL A 32 -2.54 10.75 14.00
CA VAL A 32 -1.48 9.80 14.34
C VAL A 32 -0.21 10.19 13.58
N GLY A 33 0.90 10.32 14.33
CA GLY A 33 2.20 10.65 13.72
C GLY A 33 2.64 9.59 12.71
N ARG A 34 3.35 10.02 11.68
CA ARG A 34 3.72 9.20 10.53
C ARG A 34 5.00 8.36 10.72
N GLU A 35 5.78 8.63 11.79
CA GLU A 35 6.99 7.88 12.08
C GLU A 35 6.67 6.55 12.80
N PRO A 36 7.51 5.51 12.65
CA PRO A 36 7.25 4.20 13.24
C PRO A 36 6.95 4.23 14.73
N GLU A 37 7.70 5.02 15.48
CA GLU A 37 7.57 5.14 16.93
C GLU A 37 6.22 5.72 17.35
N ALA A 38 5.71 6.69 16.58
CA ALA A 38 4.40 7.30 16.82
C ALA A 38 3.27 6.32 16.51
N VAL A 39 3.39 5.56 15.41
CA VAL A 39 2.42 4.51 15.04
C VAL A 39 2.40 3.41 16.09
N GLN A 40 3.57 2.92 16.53
CA GLN A 40 3.70 1.91 17.57
C GLN A 40 3.05 2.36 18.87
N ALA A 41 3.41 3.55 19.34
CA ALA A 41 2.91 4.09 20.61
C ALA A 41 1.39 4.31 20.57
N PHE A 42 0.86 4.84 19.47
CA PHE A 42 -0.56 5.14 19.35
C PHE A 42 -1.44 3.88 19.33
N PHE A 43 -1.06 2.89 18.55
CA PHE A 43 -1.83 1.65 18.40
C PHE A 43 -1.47 0.57 19.44
N GLY A 44 -0.38 0.76 20.19
CA GLY A 44 0.03 -0.18 21.23
C GLY A 44 0.73 -1.43 20.68
N PHE A 45 1.51 -1.31 19.60
CA PHE A 45 2.29 -2.42 19.10
C PHE A 45 3.43 -2.79 20.07
N GLU A 46 3.36 -3.96 20.68
CA GLU A 46 4.43 -4.49 21.54
C GLU A 46 5.58 -5.08 20.73
N GLN A 47 5.28 -5.64 19.56
CA GLN A 47 6.24 -6.30 18.68
C GLN A 47 6.27 -5.61 17.30
N TRP A 48 7.19 -4.70 17.12
CA TRP A 48 7.43 -4.06 15.83
C TRP A 48 8.73 -4.58 15.21
N PRO A 49 8.77 -4.91 13.92
CA PRO A 49 7.77 -4.68 12.87
C PRO A 49 6.90 -5.92 12.54
N THR A 50 6.66 -6.82 13.45
CA THR A 50 6.04 -8.13 13.18
C THR A 50 4.68 -8.34 13.85
N GLY A 51 4.30 -7.44 14.77
CA GLY A 51 3.12 -7.59 15.61
C GLY A 51 1.79 -7.36 14.91
N THR A 52 0.73 -7.81 15.57
CA THR A 52 -0.66 -7.47 15.26
C THR A 52 -1.32 -6.94 16.53
N VAL A 53 -2.16 -5.92 16.41
CA VAL A 53 -2.87 -5.29 17.53
C VAL A 53 -4.33 -5.04 17.17
N GLY A 54 -5.22 -5.21 18.12
CA GLY A 54 -6.63 -4.82 18.00
C GLY A 54 -6.83 -3.35 18.37
N PHE A 55 -7.60 -2.61 17.58
CA PHE A 55 -7.95 -1.22 17.83
C PHE A 55 -9.47 -1.06 17.86
N ASP A 56 -10.03 -0.76 19.01
CA ASP A 56 -11.48 -0.65 19.20
C ASP A 56 -11.99 0.77 18.88
N LEU A 57 -12.88 0.86 17.91
CA LEU A 57 -13.57 2.08 17.52
C LEU A 57 -14.85 2.37 18.36
N GLY A 58 -15.03 1.65 19.45
CA GLY A 58 -16.24 1.70 20.27
C GLY A 58 -17.25 0.62 19.87
N GLY A 59 -16.83 -0.63 19.96
CA GLY A 59 -17.62 -1.83 19.62
C GLY A 59 -17.34 -2.41 18.23
N ARG A 60 -16.44 -1.81 17.45
CA ARG A 60 -15.90 -2.36 16.22
C ARG A 60 -14.39 -2.39 16.33
N VAL A 61 -13.83 -3.57 16.45
CA VAL A 61 -12.39 -3.77 16.58
C VAL A 61 -11.78 -3.99 15.21
N LEU A 62 -10.84 -3.13 14.83
CA LEU A 62 -9.98 -3.33 13.68
C LEU A 62 -8.74 -4.12 14.11
N GLU A 63 -8.21 -4.99 13.24
CA GLU A 63 -6.92 -5.63 13.46
C GLU A 63 -5.86 -4.95 12.60
N LEU A 64 -4.83 -4.38 13.26
CA LEU A 64 -3.72 -3.72 12.59
C LEU A 64 -2.49 -4.63 12.60
N ILE A 65 -1.87 -4.81 11.45
CA ILE A 65 -0.71 -5.67 11.24
C ILE A 65 0.45 -4.78 10.84
N ALA A 66 1.58 -4.85 11.53
CA ALA A 66 2.80 -4.17 11.10
C ALA A 66 3.22 -4.73 9.73
N ALA A 67 3.43 -3.86 8.73
CA ALA A 67 3.55 -4.23 7.31
C ALA A 67 4.75 -3.54 6.63
N THR A 68 5.92 -3.56 7.28
CA THR A 68 7.13 -2.91 6.77
C THR A 68 7.66 -3.56 5.50
N GLY A 69 8.55 -2.83 4.80
CA GLY A 69 9.16 -3.28 3.54
C GLY A 69 8.94 -2.29 2.41
N HIS A 70 7.69 -1.82 2.22
CA HIS A 70 7.42 -0.64 1.41
C HIS A 70 7.78 0.64 2.17
N HIS A 71 7.31 0.79 3.40
CA HIS A 71 7.65 1.91 4.28
C HIS A 71 7.86 1.41 5.72
N LYS A 72 8.77 2.04 6.46
CA LYS A 72 9.13 1.64 7.83
C LYS A 72 7.98 1.78 8.85
N SER A 73 7.01 2.66 8.60
CA SER A 73 5.82 2.84 9.45
C SER A 73 4.55 2.19 8.87
N ALA A 74 4.69 1.32 7.87
CA ALA A 74 3.53 0.75 7.21
C ALA A 74 2.74 -0.21 8.12
N VAL A 75 1.42 -0.09 8.05
CA VAL A 75 0.45 -0.97 8.67
C VAL A 75 -0.59 -1.42 7.65
N THR A 76 -1.01 -2.66 7.75
CA THR A 76 -2.19 -3.19 7.08
C THR A 76 -3.32 -3.24 8.07
N ILE A 77 -4.52 -2.87 7.66
CA ILE A 77 -5.69 -2.79 8.52
C ILE A 77 -6.74 -3.78 8.03
N TYR A 78 -7.17 -4.69 8.90
CA TYR A 78 -8.26 -5.61 8.64
C TYR A 78 -9.50 -5.22 9.41
N ASP A 79 -10.62 -5.16 8.71
CA ASP A 79 -11.92 -4.93 9.28
C ASP A 79 -12.76 -6.22 9.25
N PRO A 80 -12.98 -6.88 10.39
CA PRO A 80 -13.72 -8.14 10.46
C PRO A 80 -15.19 -8.02 10.05
N TRP A 81 -15.79 -6.83 10.14
CA TRP A 81 -17.21 -6.64 9.79
C TRP A 81 -17.43 -6.70 8.28
N THR A 82 -16.51 -6.14 7.52
CA THR A 82 -16.60 -6.12 6.06
C THR A 82 -15.77 -7.22 5.40
N GLY A 83 -14.77 -7.75 6.10
CA GLY A 83 -13.76 -8.64 5.54
C GLY A 83 -12.80 -7.92 4.60
N ILE A 84 -12.63 -6.61 4.76
CA ILE A 84 -11.69 -5.82 3.96
C ILE A 84 -10.32 -5.81 4.63
N LEU A 85 -9.28 -6.08 3.83
CA LEU A 85 -7.88 -5.95 4.19
C LEU A 85 -7.29 -4.76 3.44
N LEU A 86 -7.05 -3.64 4.14
CA LEU A 86 -6.45 -2.42 3.59
C LEU A 86 -4.92 -2.53 3.67
N THR A 87 -4.26 -2.68 2.54
CA THR A 87 -2.83 -3.01 2.45
C THR A 87 -1.93 -1.81 2.13
N GLY A 88 -2.51 -0.62 1.94
CA GLY A 88 -1.73 0.54 1.53
C GLY A 88 -1.01 0.28 0.19
N ASP A 89 0.27 0.59 0.14
CA ASP A 89 1.12 0.38 -1.03
C ASP A 89 1.91 -0.94 -0.98
N THR A 90 1.64 -1.77 0.02
CA THR A 90 2.28 -3.09 0.13
C THR A 90 1.72 -4.06 -0.90
N VAL A 91 0.39 -4.08 -1.10
CA VAL A 91 -0.29 -4.90 -2.11
C VAL A 91 -1.37 -4.08 -2.78
N MET A 92 -1.23 -3.87 -4.08
CA MET A 92 -2.17 -3.09 -4.90
C MET A 92 -2.01 -3.48 -6.39
N PRO A 93 -2.98 -3.18 -7.26
CA PRO A 93 -2.80 -3.32 -8.70
C PRO A 93 -1.92 -2.18 -9.24
N GLY A 94 -0.60 -2.32 -9.06
CA GLY A 94 0.35 -1.26 -9.31
C GLY A 94 1.81 -1.66 -9.16
N ARG A 95 2.66 -0.65 -8.99
CA ARG A 95 4.10 -0.79 -8.77
C ARG A 95 4.38 -1.00 -7.28
N LEU A 96 4.73 -2.20 -6.90
CA LEU A 96 5.07 -2.59 -5.54
C LEU A 96 6.56 -2.30 -5.30
N TYR A 97 6.84 -1.24 -4.55
CA TYR A 97 8.20 -0.83 -4.22
C TYR A 97 8.68 -1.52 -2.96
N ALA A 98 9.50 -2.54 -3.09
CA ALA A 98 10.15 -3.23 -1.97
C ALA A 98 11.46 -2.52 -1.60
N PHE A 99 11.37 -1.40 -0.85
CA PHE A 99 12.55 -0.63 -0.42
C PHE A 99 13.44 -1.43 0.53
N ASP A 100 12.82 -2.20 1.42
CA ASP A 100 13.45 -3.27 2.21
C ASP A 100 12.86 -4.60 1.74
N PHE A 101 13.60 -5.33 0.91
CA PHE A 101 13.09 -6.52 0.24
C PHE A 101 12.83 -7.68 1.22
N ASP A 102 13.67 -7.83 2.25
CA ASP A 102 13.52 -8.90 3.22
C ASP A 102 12.30 -8.64 4.11
N ALA A 103 12.16 -7.42 4.63
CA ALA A 103 10.98 -7.00 5.39
C ALA A 103 9.70 -7.08 4.56
N PHE A 104 9.77 -6.76 3.26
CA PHE A 104 8.63 -6.87 2.34
C PHE A 104 8.18 -8.32 2.15
N THR A 105 9.13 -9.23 1.97
CA THR A 105 8.88 -10.68 1.84
C THR A 105 8.25 -11.25 3.12
N ASP A 106 8.82 -10.92 4.28
CA ASP A 106 8.31 -11.34 5.58
C ASP A 106 6.89 -10.80 5.84
N THR A 107 6.64 -9.56 5.44
CA THR A 107 5.30 -8.96 5.52
C THR A 107 4.30 -9.72 4.68
N LEU A 108 4.62 -10.05 3.43
CA LEU A 108 3.72 -10.81 2.56
C LEU A 108 3.42 -12.22 3.12
N ASP A 109 4.40 -12.89 3.71
CA ASP A 109 4.16 -14.18 4.38
C ASP A 109 3.18 -14.06 5.54
N ARG A 110 3.33 -13.01 6.38
CA ARG A 110 2.39 -12.75 7.48
C ARG A 110 1.00 -12.40 6.99
N LEU A 111 0.88 -11.58 5.93
CA LEU A 111 -0.43 -11.22 5.36
C LEU A 111 -1.15 -12.43 4.75
N VAL A 112 -0.43 -13.33 4.06
CA VAL A 112 -1.00 -14.57 3.54
C VAL A 112 -1.43 -15.49 4.68
N ALA A 113 -0.60 -15.69 5.71
CA ALA A 113 -0.96 -16.48 6.88
C ALA A 113 -2.18 -15.90 7.62
N PHE A 114 -2.20 -14.57 7.79
CA PHE A 114 -3.32 -13.85 8.39
C PHE A 114 -4.62 -14.06 7.60
N SER A 115 -4.57 -13.89 6.29
CA SER A 115 -5.72 -14.02 5.40
C SER A 115 -6.26 -15.46 5.35
N SER A 116 -5.39 -16.46 5.50
CA SER A 116 -5.79 -17.86 5.55
C SER A 116 -6.59 -18.24 6.80
N ALA A 117 -6.41 -17.50 7.89
CA ALA A 117 -7.08 -17.71 9.17
C ALA A 117 -8.34 -16.84 9.35
N ARG A 118 -8.70 -16.01 8.37
CA ARG A 118 -9.79 -15.03 8.45
C ARG A 118 -10.59 -14.98 7.15
N LYS A 119 -11.84 -14.50 7.25
CA LYS A 119 -12.68 -14.26 6.08
C LYS A 119 -12.30 -12.92 5.44
N VAL A 120 -11.32 -12.92 4.53
CA VAL A 120 -10.98 -11.75 3.71
C VAL A 120 -11.78 -11.80 2.42
N ASN A 121 -12.64 -10.80 2.23
CA ASN A 121 -13.46 -10.64 1.02
C ASN A 121 -12.71 -9.88 -0.07
N HIS A 122 -11.97 -8.83 0.31
CA HIS A 122 -11.23 -7.96 -0.59
C HIS A 122 -9.89 -7.53 0.02
N VAL A 123 -8.85 -7.49 -0.81
CA VAL A 123 -7.56 -6.86 -0.52
C VAL A 123 -7.54 -5.53 -1.27
N LEU A 124 -7.45 -4.42 -0.55
CA LEU A 124 -7.52 -3.08 -1.12
C LEU A 124 -6.22 -2.31 -0.85
N GLY A 125 -5.52 -1.97 -1.92
CA GLY A 125 -4.41 -1.02 -1.86
C GLY A 125 -4.87 0.43 -1.98
N CYS A 126 -3.92 1.37 -2.00
CA CYS A 126 -4.24 2.80 -2.06
C CYS A 126 -4.24 3.36 -3.49
N HIS A 127 -3.63 2.67 -4.46
CA HIS A 127 -3.50 3.13 -5.84
C HIS A 127 -3.94 2.07 -6.85
N ILE A 128 -4.37 2.53 -8.03
CA ILE A 128 -4.52 1.72 -9.23
C ILE A 128 -3.52 2.28 -10.24
N GLU A 129 -2.50 1.52 -10.57
CA GLU A 129 -1.47 1.93 -11.53
C GLU A 129 -1.38 0.98 -12.73
N MET A 130 -2.06 -0.18 -12.65
CA MET A 130 -2.18 -1.12 -13.76
C MET A 130 -3.40 -0.83 -14.62
N THR A 131 -3.30 -1.14 -15.89
CA THR A 131 -4.44 -1.19 -16.80
C THR A 131 -5.15 -2.55 -16.68
N ALA A 132 -6.35 -2.68 -17.26
CA ALA A 132 -7.02 -3.96 -17.39
C ALA A 132 -6.31 -4.92 -18.39
N GLU A 133 -5.30 -4.45 -19.13
CA GLU A 133 -4.46 -5.29 -19.97
C GLU A 133 -3.31 -5.86 -19.14
N PRO A 134 -3.11 -7.19 -19.09
CA PRO A 134 -2.08 -7.82 -18.30
C PRO A 134 -0.67 -7.25 -18.55
N GLY A 135 0.07 -7.01 -17.47
CA GLY A 135 1.46 -6.54 -17.51
C GLY A 135 1.66 -5.09 -17.96
N ARG A 136 0.59 -4.30 -18.07
CA ARG A 136 0.67 -2.89 -18.49
C ARG A 136 0.29 -1.94 -17.38
N ASP A 137 1.18 -0.99 -17.10
CA ASP A 137 0.94 0.09 -16.15
C ASP A 137 0.75 1.44 -16.84
N PHE A 138 0.06 2.34 -16.18
CA PHE A 138 0.03 3.75 -16.58
C PHE A 138 1.37 4.43 -16.30
N PRO A 139 1.80 5.40 -17.13
CA PRO A 139 2.99 6.18 -16.84
C PRO A 139 2.87 6.96 -15.53
N LEU A 140 3.97 7.11 -14.81
CA LEU A 140 4.00 7.88 -13.56
C LEU A 140 3.43 9.29 -13.75
N GLY A 141 2.45 9.67 -12.92
CA GLY A 141 1.77 10.96 -12.98
C GLY A 141 0.79 11.08 -14.15
N ALA A 142 0.26 9.96 -14.67
CA ALA A 142 -0.86 9.98 -15.59
C ALA A 142 -2.08 10.61 -14.90
N THR A 143 -2.70 11.60 -15.56
CA THR A 143 -3.91 12.30 -15.06
C THR A 143 -5.20 11.76 -15.66
N PHE A 144 -5.09 10.84 -16.60
CA PHE A 144 -6.21 10.14 -17.22
C PHE A 144 -5.82 8.67 -17.39
N GLN A 145 -6.61 7.80 -16.82
CA GLN A 145 -6.36 6.36 -16.72
C GLN A 145 -7.57 5.56 -17.23
N PRO A 146 -7.82 5.57 -18.56
CA PRO A 146 -8.89 4.77 -19.14
C PRO A 146 -8.55 3.28 -19.05
N ASN A 147 -9.54 2.43 -18.81
CA ASN A 147 -9.36 0.99 -18.64
C ASN A 147 -8.40 0.63 -17.49
N GLU A 148 -8.50 1.32 -16.35
CA GLU A 148 -7.77 0.95 -15.16
C GLU A 148 -8.20 -0.43 -14.64
N HIS A 149 -7.27 -1.11 -13.99
CA HIS A 149 -7.53 -2.36 -13.29
C HIS A 149 -8.54 -2.15 -12.14
N ALA A 150 -9.26 -3.18 -11.73
CA ALA A 150 -10.08 -3.11 -10.53
C ALA A 150 -9.20 -2.89 -9.29
N LEU A 151 -9.60 -1.97 -8.38
CA LEU A 151 -8.86 -1.76 -7.12
C LEU A 151 -8.84 -3.01 -6.24
N ALA A 152 -9.99 -3.69 -6.16
CA ALA A 152 -10.14 -4.86 -5.31
C ALA A 152 -9.37 -6.06 -5.88
N MET A 153 -8.38 -6.49 -5.13
CA MET A 153 -7.67 -7.75 -5.35
C MET A 153 -8.27 -8.86 -4.46
N THR A 154 -8.00 -10.08 -4.83
CA THR A 154 -8.39 -11.28 -4.11
C THR A 154 -7.26 -11.78 -3.20
N THR A 155 -7.57 -12.68 -2.27
CA THR A 155 -6.53 -13.40 -1.50
C THR A 155 -5.65 -14.29 -2.38
N ALA A 156 -6.16 -14.78 -3.51
CA ALA A 156 -5.36 -15.51 -4.49
C ALA A 156 -4.28 -14.60 -5.11
N GLN A 157 -4.63 -13.37 -5.50
CA GLN A 157 -3.66 -12.39 -6.00
C GLN A 157 -2.64 -11.95 -4.92
N LEU A 158 -3.05 -11.85 -3.65
CA LEU A 158 -2.10 -11.64 -2.55
C LEU A 158 -1.08 -12.79 -2.45
N ILE A 159 -1.53 -14.04 -2.61
CA ILE A 159 -0.65 -15.21 -2.66
C ILE A 159 0.29 -15.13 -3.87
N GLU A 160 -0.19 -14.72 -5.03
CA GLU A 160 0.63 -14.53 -6.24
C GLU A 160 1.72 -13.49 -6.02
N VAL A 161 1.40 -12.34 -5.39
CA VAL A 161 2.40 -11.32 -5.03
C VAL A 161 3.48 -11.92 -4.12
N ARG A 162 3.09 -12.67 -3.07
CA ARG A 162 4.00 -13.33 -2.15
C ARG A 162 4.91 -14.33 -2.89
N ASP A 163 4.34 -15.19 -3.72
CA ASP A 163 5.07 -16.24 -4.43
C ASP A 163 6.02 -15.65 -5.48
N ALA A 164 5.58 -14.61 -6.19
CA ALA A 164 6.43 -13.85 -7.10
C ALA A 164 7.63 -13.22 -6.37
N THR A 165 7.39 -12.60 -5.22
CA THR A 165 8.46 -12.00 -4.39
C THR A 165 9.46 -13.06 -3.93
N LYS A 166 9.00 -14.21 -3.46
CA LYS A 166 9.88 -15.34 -3.08
C LYS A 166 10.70 -15.86 -4.26
N LYS A 167 10.09 -15.96 -5.46
CA LYS A 167 10.80 -16.40 -6.67
C LYS A 167 11.90 -15.42 -7.09
N ILE A 168 11.71 -14.13 -6.85
CA ILE A 168 12.74 -13.10 -7.09
C ILE A 168 13.97 -13.36 -6.21
N GLY A 169 13.79 -13.80 -4.94
CA GLY A 169 14.87 -14.23 -4.08
C GLY A 169 15.94 -13.16 -3.85
N GLY A 170 15.55 -11.89 -3.74
CA GLY A 170 16.47 -10.76 -3.53
C GLY A 170 17.20 -10.29 -4.80
N GLN A 171 16.92 -10.84 -5.96
CA GLN A 171 17.46 -10.33 -7.24
C GLN A 171 17.04 -8.88 -7.44
N LYS A 172 17.98 -8.03 -7.86
CA LYS A 172 17.75 -6.61 -8.11
C LYS A 172 17.15 -6.38 -9.50
N GLY A 173 15.96 -5.78 -9.57
CA GLY A 173 15.32 -5.55 -10.87
C GLY A 173 13.90 -5.01 -10.79
N VAL A 174 13.24 -5.04 -11.94
CA VAL A 174 11.82 -4.73 -12.13
C VAL A 174 11.18 -5.95 -12.75
N PHE A 175 10.21 -6.52 -12.08
CA PHE A 175 9.57 -7.79 -12.44
C PHE A 175 8.10 -7.52 -12.72
N VAL A 176 7.71 -7.69 -13.99
CA VAL A 176 6.36 -7.43 -14.47
C VAL A 176 5.52 -8.70 -14.36
N HIS A 177 4.36 -8.59 -13.74
CA HIS A 177 3.31 -9.60 -13.67
C HIS A 177 2.02 -9.04 -14.25
N ASP A 178 0.99 -9.85 -14.37
CA ASP A 178 -0.25 -9.44 -15.01
C ASP A 178 -0.93 -8.26 -14.29
N ASP A 179 -1.07 -8.35 -12.96
CA ASP A 179 -1.81 -7.39 -12.15
C ASP A 179 -0.93 -6.43 -11.33
N PHE A 180 0.40 -6.65 -11.31
CA PHE A 180 1.33 -5.85 -10.50
C PHE A 180 2.76 -5.89 -11.06
N ILE A 181 3.59 -4.97 -10.59
CA ILE A 181 5.02 -4.90 -10.95
C ILE A 181 5.84 -4.79 -9.68
N ILE A 182 6.76 -5.72 -9.43
CA ILE A 182 7.63 -5.66 -8.25
C ILE A 182 8.92 -4.92 -8.60
N TYR A 183 9.21 -3.86 -7.85
CA TYR A 183 10.46 -3.11 -7.88
C TYR A 183 11.31 -3.51 -6.69
N SER A 184 12.25 -4.45 -6.87
CA SER A 184 13.26 -4.83 -5.86
C SER A 184 14.53 -3.98 -5.96
N ASP A 185 14.57 -3.02 -6.87
CA ASP A 185 15.71 -2.15 -7.12
C ASP A 185 15.24 -0.76 -7.53
N MET A 186 15.48 0.21 -6.66
CA MET A 186 15.18 1.63 -6.88
C MET A 186 16.42 2.44 -7.29
N ARG A 187 17.41 1.79 -7.97
CA ARG A 187 18.57 2.50 -8.51
C ARG A 187 18.16 3.62 -9.45
N MET A 188 18.99 4.64 -9.52
CA MET A 188 18.77 5.85 -10.33
C MET A 188 18.34 5.53 -11.77
N ARG A 189 18.89 4.48 -12.39
CA ARG A 189 18.51 4.05 -13.75
C ARG A 189 17.02 3.69 -13.87
N ASN A 190 16.47 2.95 -12.89
CA ASN A 190 15.06 2.54 -12.92
C ASN A 190 14.15 3.74 -12.60
N GLN A 191 14.55 4.59 -11.67
CA GLN A 191 13.85 5.85 -11.39
C GLN A 191 13.83 6.77 -12.61
N LEU A 192 14.96 6.99 -13.27
CA LEU A 192 15.07 7.82 -14.48
C LEU A 192 14.21 7.27 -15.63
N LYS A 193 14.20 5.94 -15.83
CA LYS A 193 13.34 5.31 -16.84
C LYS A 193 11.86 5.54 -16.56
N MET A 194 11.45 5.43 -15.32
CA MET A 194 10.06 5.67 -14.90
C MET A 194 9.68 7.16 -15.06
N MET A 195 10.54 8.09 -14.63
CA MET A 195 10.33 9.53 -14.76
C MET A 195 10.31 9.99 -16.22
N SER A 196 11.22 9.49 -17.07
CA SER A 196 11.25 9.85 -18.50
C SER A 196 10.00 9.38 -19.23
N ARG A 197 9.49 8.19 -18.90
CA ARG A 197 8.22 7.67 -19.44
C ARG A 197 7.04 8.56 -19.02
N GLY A 198 6.99 9.01 -17.74
CA GLY A 198 5.98 9.92 -17.24
C GLY A 198 6.05 11.30 -17.89
N LEU A 199 7.26 11.84 -18.13
CA LEU A 199 7.45 13.12 -18.82
C LEU A 199 6.98 13.05 -20.27
N ALA A 200 7.37 12.02 -21.00
CA ALA A 200 6.96 11.78 -22.38
C ALA A 200 5.44 11.70 -22.51
N HIS A 201 4.79 11.00 -21.59
CA HIS A 201 3.33 10.90 -21.54
C HIS A 201 2.64 12.27 -21.34
N ARG A 202 3.13 13.07 -20.39
CA ARG A 202 2.59 14.42 -20.12
C ARG A 202 2.77 15.36 -21.31
N LEU A 203 3.89 15.32 -21.98
CA LEU A 203 4.14 16.09 -23.19
C LEU A 203 3.18 15.67 -24.34
N GLY A 204 3.02 14.36 -24.55
CA GLY A 204 2.08 13.83 -25.54
C GLY A 204 0.62 14.21 -25.26
N GLN A 205 0.20 14.27 -24.00
CA GLN A 205 -1.15 14.73 -23.62
C GLN A 205 -1.36 16.23 -23.90
N ARG A 206 -0.35 17.09 -23.67
CA ARG A 206 -0.42 18.51 -23.97
C ARG A 206 -0.58 18.77 -25.47
N LEU A 207 0.16 18.03 -26.31
CA LEU A 207 0.09 18.18 -27.77
C LEU A 207 -1.25 17.71 -28.38
N ARG A 208 -2.00 16.85 -27.68
CA ARG A 208 -3.33 16.38 -28.14
C ARG A 208 -4.47 17.34 -27.74
N ARG A 209 -4.19 18.33 -26.89
CA ARG A 209 -5.17 19.35 -26.45
C ARG A 209 -5.09 20.66 -27.23
N ILE A 210 -4.14 20.77 -28.15
CA ILE A 210 -3.98 21.85 -29.14
C ILE A 210 -4.55 21.37 -30.46
#